data_04201816a0418e72a109789f45cbb37e
#
_entry.id   04201816a0418e72a109789f45cbb37e
#
_cell.length_a   1.000
_cell.length_b   1.000
_cell.length_c   1.000
_cell.angle_alpha   90.00
_cell.angle_beta   90.00
_cell.angle_gamma   90.00
#
_symmetry.space_group_name_H-M   'P 1'
#
loop_
_entity.id
_entity.type
_entity.pdbx_description
1 polymer ?
#
loop_
_entity_poly.entity_id
_entity_poly.type
_entity_poly.pdbx_seq_one_letter_code
_entity_poly.pdbx_strand_id
1 'polypeptide(L)'
;DEVAKDIVKDMTWEEKGARGKMDLVIDLNFRMDTSALYSDIVLPAASWYEKADINSTDMHSFIHPLSAAIAPVWEAKTDWKIFQAIAKETSELAKKHFSTPVKDIVNVPLSHDSKDEISQTKIQDWSKGECDLIPGKTMHKLVVVERDYTQIYNKFISLGPNVAKNGLGAH
;
A
#
# COMPACT_ATOMS: atom_id res chain seq x y z
N ASP A 1 -1.39 14.24 7.73
CA ASP A 1 0.03 13.99 8.03
C ASP A 1 0.12 13.14 9.29
N GLU A 2 0.75 11.97 9.18
CA GLU A 2 0.95 11.07 10.31
C GLU A 2 2.22 11.48 11.05
N VAL A 3 2.09 11.71 12.35
CA VAL A 3 3.22 12.07 13.22
C VAL A 3 3.66 10.83 13.98
N ALA A 4 4.94 10.47 13.87
CA ALA A 4 5.50 9.38 14.63
C ALA A 4 5.42 9.64 16.14
N LYS A 5 4.91 8.68 16.89
CA LYS A 5 4.77 8.76 18.35
C LYS A 5 5.87 8.03 19.09
N ASP A 6 6.41 6.96 18.49
CA ASP A 6 7.48 6.16 19.08
C ASP A 6 8.22 5.36 18.00
N ILE A 7 9.35 4.77 18.38
CA ILE A 7 10.16 3.87 17.55
C ILE A 7 9.95 2.44 18.04
N VAL A 8 9.69 1.52 17.12
CA VAL A 8 9.64 0.09 17.41
C VAL A 8 11.07 -0.42 17.59
N LYS A 9 11.38 -0.92 18.76
CA LYS A 9 12.72 -1.44 19.12
C LYS A 9 12.87 -2.92 18.84
N ASP A 10 11.79 -3.69 19.10
CA ASP A 10 11.77 -5.13 18.97
C ASP A 10 10.53 -5.59 18.20
N MET A 11 10.71 -6.62 17.36
CA MET A 11 9.61 -7.31 16.70
C MET A 11 9.68 -8.81 17.04
N THR A 12 8.59 -9.33 17.58
CA THR A 12 8.45 -10.76 17.87
C THR A 12 7.33 -11.34 17.04
N TRP A 13 7.51 -12.59 16.59
CA TRP A 13 6.47 -13.37 15.94
C TRP A 13 5.70 -14.18 16.97
N GLU A 14 4.39 -14.23 16.83
CA GLU A 14 3.58 -15.16 17.63
C GLU A 14 3.84 -16.60 17.16
N GLU A 15 4.49 -17.41 17.99
CA GLU A 15 4.78 -18.82 17.66
C GLU A 15 3.51 -19.68 17.53
N LYS A 16 2.38 -19.22 18.07
CA LYS A 16 1.09 -19.93 18.10
C LYS A 16 0.08 -19.45 17.05
N GLY A 17 0.48 -18.59 16.12
CA GLY A 17 -0.36 -18.07 15.07
C GLY A 17 -0.65 -19.05 13.92
N ALA A 18 -1.34 -18.61 12.90
CA ALA A 18 -1.58 -19.34 11.67
C ALA A 18 -0.26 -19.85 11.05
N ARG A 19 -0.32 -20.96 10.31
CA ARG A 19 0.87 -21.65 9.76
C ARG A 19 1.67 -20.85 8.73
N GLY A 20 1.26 -19.65 8.38
CA GLY A 20 1.93 -18.75 7.44
C GLY A 20 2.39 -17.46 8.10
N LYS A 21 3.20 -16.68 7.39
CA LYS A 21 3.59 -15.32 7.80
C LYS A 21 2.52 -14.27 7.47
N MET A 22 1.52 -14.64 6.70
CA MET A 22 0.40 -13.78 6.30
C MET A 22 -0.90 -14.43 6.77
N ASP A 23 -1.75 -13.66 7.43
CA ASP A 23 -3.03 -14.11 7.95
C ASP A 23 -4.13 -14.08 6.89
N LEU A 24 -3.99 -13.24 5.88
CA LEU A 24 -4.97 -13.05 4.81
C LEU A 24 -4.27 -12.57 3.54
N VAL A 25 -4.55 -13.26 2.43
CA VAL A 25 -4.10 -12.90 1.09
C VAL A 25 -5.31 -12.61 0.22
N ILE A 26 -5.40 -11.38 -0.26
CA ILE A 26 -6.47 -10.94 -1.16
C ILE A 26 -5.84 -10.61 -2.52
N ASP A 27 -6.30 -11.26 -3.58
CA ASP A 27 -5.87 -10.97 -4.94
C ASP A 27 -6.96 -10.21 -5.71
N LEU A 28 -6.59 -9.07 -6.28
CA LEU A 28 -7.43 -8.29 -7.17
C LEU A 28 -6.95 -8.54 -8.60
N ASN A 29 -7.68 -9.34 -9.35
CA ASN A 29 -7.21 -9.77 -10.65
C ASN A 29 -8.35 -9.87 -11.66
N PHE A 30 -8.04 -9.64 -12.93
CA PHE A 30 -8.97 -9.80 -14.04
C PHE A 30 -8.92 -11.22 -14.66
N ARG A 31 -8.07 -12.10 -14.13
CA ARG A 31 -7.93 -13.49 -14.53
C ARG A 31 -7.43 -14.34 -13.36
N MET A 32 -7.72 -15.64 -13.42
CA MET A 32 -7.19 -16.61 -12.46
C MET A 32 -5.78 -17.02 -12.87
N ASP A 33 -4.80 -16.41 -12.25
CA ASP A 33 -3.40 -16.82 -12.36
C ASP A 33 -2.93 -17.58 -11.11
N THR A 34 -1.64 -17.86 -11.02
CA THR A 34 -1.07 -18.62 -9.90
C THR A 34 -1.27 -17.89 -8.57
N SER A 35 -1.15 -16.57 -8.53
CA SER A 35 -1.37 -15.80 -7.31
C SER A 35 -2.82 -15.91 -6.84
N ALA A 36 -3.78 -15.77 -7.76
CA ALA A 36 -5.20 -15.93 -7.46
C ALA A 36 -5.53 -17.32 -6.93
N LEU A 37 -4.91 -18.37 -7.47
CA LEU A 37 -5.14 -19.76 -7.03
C LEU A 37 -4.69 -20.03 -5.59
N TYR A 38 -3.73 -19.28 -5.08
CA TYR A 38 -3.19 -19.42 -3.72
C TYR A 38 -3.69 -18.33 -2.75
N SER A 39 -4.60 -17.47 -3.19
CA SER A 39 -5.18 -16.42 -2.36
C SER A 39 -6.39 -16.93 -1.58
N ASP A 40 -6.62 -16.35 -0.40
CA ASP A 40 -7.80 -16.66 0.42
C ASP A 40 -9.07 -16.04 -0.16
N ILE A 41 -8.94 -14.86 -0.78
CA ILE A 41 -10.05 -14.15 -1.42
C ILE A 41 -9.56 -13.63 -2.77
N VAL A 42 -10.37 -13.85 -3.82
CA VAL A 42 -10.15 -13.28 -5.14
C VAL A 42 -11.26 -12.29 -5.44
N LEU A 43 -10.91 -11.04 -5.73
CA LEU A 43 -11.83 -10.00 -6.13
C LEU A 43 -11.69 -9.75 -7.63
N PRO A 44 -12.75 -9.99 -8.43
CA PRO A 44 -12.67 -9.83 -9.89
C PRO A 44 -12.54 -8.36 -10.26
N ALA A 45 -11.42 -8.01 -10.90
CA ALA A 45 -11.14 -6.68 -11.39
C ALA A 45 -11.56 -6.53 -12.87
N ALA A 46 -12.09 -5.36 -13.21
CA ALA A 46 -12.43 -5.01 -14.59
C ALA A 46 -11.18 -4.97 -15.47
N SER A 47 -11.27 -5.52 -16.67
CA SER A 47 -10.21 -5.47 -17.68
C SER A 47 -10.06 -4.06 -18.26
N TRP A 48 -9.01 -3.86 -19.06
CA TRP A 48 -8.74 -2.56 -19.73
C TRP A 48 -9.88 -2.06 -20.59
N TYR A 49 -10.69 -2.96 -21.18
CA TYR A 49 -11.85 -2.61 -22.01
C TYR A 49 -13.10 -2.27 -21.20
N GLU A 50 -13.09 -2.58 -19.91
CA GLU A 50 -14.26 -2.48 -19.04
C GLU A 50 -14.19 -1.31 -18.05
N LYS A 51 -13.11 -0.50 -18.12
CA LYS A 51 -12.91 0.60 -17.18
C LYS A 51 -12.45 1.88 -17.87
N ALA A 52 -12.85 3.01 -17.30
CA ALA A 52 -12.23 4.29 -17.59
C ALA A 52 -11.06 4.47 -16.61
N ASP A 53 -9.90 4.88 -17.14
CA ASP A 53 -8.67 5.03 -16.37
C ASP A 53 -7.72 6.00 -17.06
N ILE A 54 -6.55 6.20 -16.50
CA ILE A 54 -5.46 6.96 -17.07
C ILE A 54 -4.32 6.00 -17.36
N ASN A 55 -3.79 6.05 -18.56
CA ASN A 55 -2.61 5.27 -18.95
C ASN A 55 -1.42 6.19 -19.17
N SER A 56 -0.31 5.86 -18.54
CA SER A 56 0.99 6.48 -18.78
C SER A 56 2.04 5.38 -18.94
N THR A 57 3.10 5.67 -19.66
CA THR A 57 4.23 4.76 -19.85
C THR A 57 5.52 5.55 -19.68
N ASP A 58 6.57 4.89 -19.27
CA ASP A 58 7.93 5.43 -19.19
C ASP A 58 8.57 5.70 -20.56
N MET A 59 7.93 5.21 -21.63
CA MET A 59 8.39 5.41 -23.02
C MET A 59 8.14 6.83 -23.57
N HIS A 60 7.24 7.60 -22.93
CA HIS A 60 6.92 8.98 -23.34
C HIS A 60 6.22 9.75 -22.20
N SER A 61 6.17 11.07 -22.30
CA SER A 61 5.59 11.96 -21.30
C SER A 61 4.06 12.19 -21.44
N PHE A 62 3.40 11.50 -22.37
CA PHE A 62 1.97 11.67 -22.58
C PHE A 62 1.14 10.84 -21.60
N ILE A 63 0.04 11.42 -21.15
CA ILE A 63 -1.00 10.75 -20.37
C ILE A 63 -2.19 10.53 -21.28
N HIS A 64 -2.63 9.27 -21.39
CA HIS A 64 -3.76 8.90 -22.23
C HIS A 64 -4.97 8.54 -21.37
N PRO A 65 -6.12 9.18 -21.56
CA PRO A 65 -7.36 8.70 -20.97
C PRO A 65 -7.79 7.40 -21.66
N LEU A 66 -8.14 6.41 -20.86
CA LEU A 66 -8.81 5.20 -21.32
C LEU A 66 -10.31 5.38 -21.10
N SER A 67 -11.09 5.07 -22.12
CA SER A 67 -12.54 5.00 -22.02
C SER A 67 -12.99 3.56 -22.07
N ALA A 68 -13.97 3.20 -21.22
CA ALA A 68 -14.54 1.88 -21.26
C ALA A 68 -15.25 1.62 -22.59
N ALA A 69 -14.94 0.51 -23.24
CA ALA A 69 -15.64 0.05 -24.46
C ALA A 69 -16.91 -0.72 -24.12
N ILE A 70 -16.93 -1.40 -22.98
CA ILE A 70 -18.08 -2.17 -22.46
C ILE A 70 -18.19 -1.99 -20.95
N ALA A 71 -19.33 -2.28 -20.38
CA ALA A 71 -19.48 -2.34 -18.93
C ALA A 71 -18.74 -3.57 -18.36
N PRO A 72 -18.24 -3.51 -17.11
CA PRO A 72 -17.69 -4.66 -16.45
C PRO A 72 -18.68 -5.84 -16.43
N VAL A 73 -18.17 -7.02 -16.74
CA VAL A 73 -19.00 -8.23 -16.79
C VAL A 73 -19.11 -8.87 -15.41
N TRP A 74 -20.22 -9.54 -15.16
CA TRP A 74 -20.49 -10.26 -13.93
C TRP A 74 -20.30 -9.37 -12.68
N GLU A 75 -19.54 -9.80 -11.70
CA GLU A 75 -19.26 -9.05 -10.47
C GLU A 75 -17.98 -8.19 -10.54
N ALA A 76 -17.32 -8.15 -11.72
CA ALA A 76 -16.09 -7.37 -11.87
C ALA A 76 -16.33 -5.88 -11.62
N LYS A 77 -15.39 -5.28 -10.91
CA LYS A 77 -15.39 -3.84 -10.61
C LYS A 77 -14.05 -3.23 -11.00
N THR A 78 -14.07 -1.94 -11.30
CA THR A 78 -12.81 -1.23 -11.49
C THR A 78 -12.00 -1.19 -10.20
N ASP A 79 -10.68 -1.15 -10.30
CA ASP A 79 -9.78 -1.08 -9.12
C ASP A 79 -10.21 0.05 -8.19
N TRP A 80 -10.54 1.22 -8.73
CA TRP A 80 -11.07 2.34 -7.95
C TRP A 80 -12.29 1.97 -7.12
N LYS A 81 -13.27 1.30 -7.72
CA LYS A 81 -14.50 0.89 -7.02
C LYS A 81 -14.23 -0.19 -5.98
N ILE A 82 -13.30 -1.08 -6.23
CA ILE A 82 -12.88 -2.10 -5.25
C ILE A 82 -12.29 -1.42 -4.02
N PHE A 83 -11.26 -0.59 -4.21
CA PHE A 83 -10.63 0.12 -3.09
C PHE A 83 -11.56 1.10 -2.38
N GLN A 84 -12.46 1.75 -3.12
CA GLN A 84 -13.49 2.61 -2.52
C GLN A 84 -14.42 1.81 -1.60
N ALA A 85 -14.86 0.64 -2.03
CA ALA A 85 -15.72 -0.22 -1.23
C ALA A 85 -15.00 -0.73 0.03
N ILE A 86 -13.75 -1.18 -0.11
CA ILE A 86 -12.91 -1.60 1.02
C ILE A 86 -12.73 -0.44 2.02
N ALA A 87 -12.37 0.75 1.54
CA ALA A 87 -12.19 1.92 2.40
C ALA A 87 -13.46 2.30 3.15
N LYS A 88 -14.62 2.24 2.48
CA LYS A 88 -15.92 2.52 3.10
C LYS A 88 -16.25 1.51 4.19
N GLU A 89 -16.19 0.23 3.88
CA GLU A 89 -16.51 -0.84 4.83
C GLU A 89 -15.55 -0.83 6.02
N THR A 90 -14.25 -0.65 5.77
CA THR A 90 -13.26 -0.54 6.84
C THR A 90 -13.58 0.62 7.79
N SER A 91 -13.98 1.78 7.26
CA SER A 91 -14.37 2.92 8.09
C SER A 91 -15.60 2.64 8.95
N GLU A 92 -16.60 1.94 8.41
CA GLU A 92 -17.81 1.57 9.16
C GLU A 92 -17.51 0.51 10.24
N LEU A 93 -16.70 -0.49 9.92
CA LEU A 93 -16.27 -1.49 10.90
C LEU A 93 -15.38 -0.88 11.99
N ALA A 94 -14.52 0.06 11.64
CA ALA A 94 -13.68 0.74 12.60
C ALA A 94 -14.48 1.50 13.66
N LYS A 95 -15.59 2.11 13.27
CA LYS A 95 -16.51 2.77 14.24
C LYS A 95 -17.09 1.82 15.28
N LYS A 96 -17.20 0.53 14.92
CA LYS A 96 -17.79 -0.50 15.79
C LYS A 96 -16.76 -1.23 16.65
N HIS A 97 -15.56 -1.40 16.11
CA HIS A 97 -14.57 -2.35 16.67
C HIS A 97 -13.30 -1.71 17.18
N PHE A 98 -12.97 -0.49 16.77
CA PHE A 98 -11.75 0.18 17.20
C PHE A 98 -12.03 1.36 18.12
N SER A 99 -11.23 1.47 19.19
CA SER A 99 -11.08 2.74 19.89
C SER A 99 -10.24 3.69 19.04
N THR A 100 -10.62 4.95 18.99
CA THR A 100 -9.87 5.96 18.24
C THR A 100 -9.07 6.84 19.21
N PRO A 101 -7.80 7.13 18.94
CA PRO A 101 -6.93 6.62 17.86
C PRO A 101 -6.37 5.24 18.13
N VAL A 102 -6.03 4.52 17.05
CA VAL A 102 -5.33 3.24 17.12
C VAL A 102 -3.83 3.49 16.93
N LYS A 103 -3.01 2.87 17.77
CA LYS A 103 -1.56 2.86 17.57
C LYS A 103 -1.20 1.81 16.52
N ASP A 104 -0.51 2.24 15.48
CA ASP A 104 -0.12 1.40 14.36
C ASP A 104 1.37 1.53 14.05
N ILE A 105 1.96 0.51 13.47
CA ILE A 105 3.37 0.47 13.12
C ILE A 105 3.51 0.75 11.64
N VAL A 106 4.32 1.74 11.28
CA VAL A 106 4.62 2.07 9.90
C VAL A 106 6.12 2.05 9.63
N ASN A 107 6.45 1.70 8.41
CA ASN A 107 7.80 1.74 7.92
C ASN A 107 8.13 3.13 7.37
N VAL A 108 9.21 3.72 7.85
CA VAL A 108 9.74 4.97 7.32
C VAL A 108 10.78 4.63 6.25
N PRO A 109 10.67 5.19 5.04
CA PRO A 109 11.66 4.99 4.00
C PRO A 109 13.07 5.37 4.46
N LEU A 110 14.07 4.71 3.89
CA LEU A 110 15.47 5.06 4.12
C LEU A 110 15.74 6.46 3.57
N SER A 111 16.57 7.21 4.30
CA SER A 111 17.07 8.50 3.85
C SER A 111 18.42 8.30 3.18
N HIS A 112 18.56 8.80 1.97
CA HIS A 112 19.79 8.76 1.20
C HIS A 112 20.20 10.19 0.83
N ASP A 113 21.48 10.50 0.97
CA ASP A 113 22.03 11.81 0.63
C ASP A 113 22.87 11.78 -0.66
N SER A 114 23.03 10.60 -1.26
CA SER A 114 23.76 10.42 -2.50
C SER A 114 23.09 9.44 -3.45
N LYS A 115 23.32 9.64 -4.76
CA LYS A 115 22.87 8.69 -5.79
C LYS A 115 23.56 7.33 -5.67
N ASP A 116 24.77 7.29 -5.16
CA ASP A 116 25.58 6.08 -5.04
C ASP A 116 25.01 5.15 -3.95
N GLU A 117 24.45 5.70 -2.89
CA GLU A 117 23.68 4.93 -1.90
C GLU A 117 22.41 4.35 -2.52
N ILE A 118 21.68 5.12 -3.32
CA ILE A 118 20.45 4.67 -3.98
C ILE A 118 20.76 3.61 -5.04
N SER A 119 21.81 3.82 -5.84
CA SER A 119 22.20 2.87 -6.91
C SER A 119 22.83 1.58 -6.40
N GLN A 120 23.14 1.53 -5.11
CA GLN A 120 23.73 0.36 -4.45
C GLN A 120 24.97 -0.18 -5.18
N THR A 121 25.85 0.70 -5.62
CA THR A 121 27.11 0.33 -6.28
C THR A 121 27.98 -0.59 -5.42
N LYS A 122 27.75 -0.58 -4.10
CA LYS A 122 28.29 -1.56 -3.14
C LYS A 122 27.16 -2.02 -2.24
N ILE A 123 26.62 -3.20 -2.53
CA ILE A 123 25.65 -3.84 -1.65
C ILE A 123 26.41 -4.30 -0.40
N GLN A 124 26.03 -3.74 0.74
CA GLN A 124 26.50 -4.20 2.04
C GLN A 124 25.44 -5.12 2.66
N ASP A 125 25.85 -6.33 2.99
CA ASP A 125 24.97 -7.32 3.57
C ASP A 125 25.11 -7.30 5.10
N TRP A 126 24.13 -6.69 5.77
CA TRP A 126 24.07 -6.64 7.21
C TRP A 126 23.98 -8.05 7.85
N SER A 127 23.38 -9.02 7.16
CA SER A 127 23.28 -10.40 7.67
C SER A 127 24.62 -11.10 7.73
N LYS A 128 25.58 -10.63 6.93
CA LYS A 128 26.98 -11.07 6.94
C LYS A 128 27.89 -10.18 7.80
N GLY A 129 27.35 -9.19 8.47
CA GLY A 129 28.12 -8.26 9.28
C GLY A 129 28.97 -7.25 8.49
N GLU A 130 28.61 -7.00 7.22
CA GLU A 130 29.33 -6.05 6.36
C GLU A 130 28.99 -4.59 6.70
N CYS A 131 27.92 -4.36 7.43
CA CYS A 131 27.52 -3.03 7.95
C CYS A 131 26.74 -3.16 9.24
N ASP A 132 26.73 -2.09 10.04
CA ASP A 132 25.92 -2.02 11.26
C ASP A 132 24.44 -1.83 10.93
N LEU A 133 23.57 -2.34 11.80
CA LEU A 133 22.12 -2.14 11.73
C LEU A 133 21.76 -0.78 12.31
N ILE A 134 21.62 0.22 11.46
CA ILE A 134 21.27 1.60 11.87
C ILE A 134 19.87 1.91 11.32
N PRO A 135 18.82 2.00 12.18
CA PRO A 135 17.46 2.33 11.74
C PRO A 135 17.38 3.65 10.97
N GLY A 136 16.80 3.62 9.77
CA GLY A 136 16.67 4.76 8.88
C GLY A 136 17.93 5.08 8.03
N LYS A 137 18.99 4.27 8.14
CA LYS A 137 20.20 4.41 7.34
C LYS A 137 20.57 3.12 6.60
N THR A 138 20.91 2.06 7.31
CA THR A 138 21.25 0.75 6.74
C THR A 138 20.12 -0.25 6.83
N MET A 139 19.10 0.04 7.65
CA MET A 139 17.87 -0.74 7.76
C MET A 139 16.66 0.18 7.87
N HIS A 140 15.48 -0.36 7.57
CA HIS A 140 14.22 0.37 7.73
C HIS A 140 13.99 0.77 9.19
N LYS A 141 13.45 1.96 9.38
CA LYS A 141 13.01 2.46 10.68
C LYS A 141 11.52 2.22 10.83
N LEU A 142 11.14 1.47 11.84
CA LEU A 142 9.74 1.29 12.23
C LEU A 142 9.36 2.31 13.30
N VAL A 143 8.26 2.99 13.10
CA VAL A 143 7.74 3.99 14.03
C VAL A 143 6.28 3.71 14.35
N VAL A 144 5.85 4.12 15.54
CA VAL A 144 4.44 4.05 15.94
C VAL A 144 3.76 5.37 15.57
N VAL A 145 2.63 5.29 14.89
CA VAL A 145 1.76 6.41 14.56
C VAL A 145 0.37 6.20 15.16
N GLU A 146 -0.36 7.26 15.39
CA GLU A 146 -1.77 7.17 15.77
C GLU A 146 -2.64 7.41 14.54
N ARG A 147 -3.52 6.46 14.26
CA ARG A 147 -4.43 6.48 13.12
C ARG A 147 -5.88 6.44 13.54
N ASP A 148 -6.69 7.26 12.89
CA ASP A 148 -8.13 7.17 12.95
C ASP A 148 -8.67 6.39 11.75
N TYR A 149 -8.91 5.11 11.94
CA TYR A 149 -9.42 4.21 10.91
C TYR A 149 -10.85 4.51 10.50
N THR A 150 -11.61 5.28 11.29
CA THR A 150 -12.96 5.72 10.92
C THR A 150 -12.94 6.71 9.75
N GLN A 151 -11.79 7.32 9.47
CA GLN A 151 -11.60 8.33 8.44
C GLN A 151 -11.00 7.79 7.13
N ILE A 152 -10.78 6.49 7.00
CA ILE A 152 -10.16 5.92 5.79
C ILE A 152 -10.91 6.30 4.52
N TYR A 153 -12.23 6.17 4.53
CA TYR A 153 -13.06 6.54 3.38
C TYR A 153 -12.96 8.03 3.03
N ASN A 154 -13.01 8.89 4.03
CA ASN A 154 -12.87 10.34 3.82
C ASN A 154 -11.49 10.69 3.25
N LYS A 155 -10.43 10.05 3.73
CA LYS A 155 -9.07 10.22 3.18
C LYS A 155 -8.98 9.71 1.75
N PHE A 156 -9.61 8.58 1.44
CA PHE A 156 -9.65 8.03 0.09
C PHE A 156 -10.29 9.00 -0.91
N ILE A 157 -11.47 9.54 -0.61
CA ILE A 157 -12.16 10.47 -1.52
C ILE A 157 -11.51 11.87 -1.56
N SER A 158 -10.64 12.22 -0.62
CA SER A 158 -9.94 13.50 -0.55
C SER A 158 -8.57 13.49 -1.25
N LEU A 159 -8.22 12.45 -1.98
CA LEU A 159 -6.92 12.37 -2.69
C LEU A 159 -6.70 13.54 -3.64
N GLY A 160 -7.74 14.00 -4.38
CA GLY A 160 -7.64 15.14 -5.26
C GLY A 160 -7.22 16.44 -4.54
N PRO A 161 -7.91 16.86 -3.46
CA PRO A 161 -7.48 17.98 -2.64
C PRO A 161 -6.08 17.86 -2.06
N ASN A 162 -5.68 16.64 -1.63
CA ASN A 162 -4.34 16.41 -1.12
C ASN A 162 -3.27 16.55 -2.22
N VAL A 163 -3.53 16.04 -3.41
CA VAL A 163 -2.64 16.21 -4.57
C VAL A 163 -2.51 17.68 -4.95
N ALA A 164 -3.60 18.42 -4.96
CA ALA A 164 -3.58 19.86 -5.25
C ALA A 164 -2.74 20.65 -4.23
N LYS A 165 -2.79 20.24 -2.95
CA LYS A 165 -2.04 20.89 -1.87
C LYS A 165 -0.56 20.53 -1.86
N ASN A 166 -0.23 19.26 -2.08
CA ASN A 166 1.13 18.72 -1.88
C ASN A 166 1.88 18.49 -3.18
N GLY A 167 1.21 18.62 -4.33
CA GLY A 167 1.75 18.27 -5.63
C GLY A 167 1.81 16.75 -5.85
N LEU A 168 2.00 16.34 -7.10
CA LEU A 168 2.40 14.99 -7.44
C LEU A 168 3.91 14.91 -7.19
N GLY A 169 4.30 14.29 -6.11
CA GLY A 169 5.71 14.01 -5.82
C GLY A 169 6.26 12.91 -6.72
N ALA A 170 6.23 13.15 -8.02
CA ALA A 170 6.93 12.33 -8.99
C ALA A 170 8.31 12.96 -9.20
N HIS A 171 9.27 12.54 -8.42
CA HIS A 171 10.68 12.86 -8.62
C HIS A 171 11.49 11.57 -8.70
#